data_0f18f933b68d54f95ac8589bca08f4c4
#
_entry.id   0f18f933b68d54f95ac8589bca08f4c4
#
_cell.length_a   1.000
_cell.length_b   1.000
_cell.length_c   1.000
_cell.angle_alpha   90.00
_cell.angle_beta   90.00
_cell.angle_gamma   90.00
#
_symmetry.space_group_name_H-M   'P 1'
#
loop_
_entity.id
_entity.type
_entity.pdbx_description
1 polymer ?
#
loop_
_entity_poly.entity_id
_entity_poly.type
_entity_poly.pdbx_seq_one_letter_code
_entity_poly.pdbx_strand_id
1 'polypeptide(L)'
;AQVLGINGFDTFTVQTTAGNFDTVSVILATGGKRSAPNIPGIREFEGKGVSYCAICDAFFYRNRDVAVIGNSDFALHEAEELRNVTSSVTIYTNGREPEFSREHPIAVNTMKIQAIEGGDTVSGIRMEHDVASMENEDRESFYPADGVFVALGTAGSTEIARQMGAE
;
A
#
# COMPACT_ATOMS: atom_id res chain seq x y z
N ALA A 1 -7.46 24.17 15.32
CA ALA A 1 -8.32 24.51 14.19
C ALA A 1 -8.28 23.37 13.17
N GLN A 2 -9.38 23.10 12.52
CA GLN A 2 -9.46 22.15 11.42
C GLN A 2 -9.41 22.91 10.11
N VAL A 3 -8.62 22.42 9.14
CA VAL A 3 -8.63 22.94 7.77
C VAL A 3 -9.89 22.43 7.06
N LEU A 4 -10.64 23.37 6.46
CA LEU A 4 -11.89 23.09 5.73
C LEU A 4 -11.67 23.09 4.23
N GLY A 5 -10.67 23.84 3.74
CA GLY A 5 -10.31 23.93 2.34
C GLY A 5 -9.10 24.83 2.13
N ILE A 6 -8.49 24.71 0.95
CA ILE A 6 -7.40 25.57 0.49
C ILE A 6 -7.73 25.96 -0.95
N ASN A 7 -7.72 27.24 -1.24
CA ASN A 7 -8.03 27.79 -2.56
C ASN A 7 -6.97 28.82 -2.96
N GLY A 8 -6.73 28.97 -4.25
CA GLY A 8 -5.79 29.96 -4.79
C GLY A 8 -4.83 29.35 -5.81
N PHE A 9 -4.02 30.19 -6.46
CA PHE A 9 -3.04 29.81 -7.46
C PHE A 9 -1.67 30.46 -7.19
N ASP A 10 -1.59 31.80 -7.18
CA ASP A 10 -0.35 32.54 -6.83
C ASP A 10 -0.24 32.81 -5.33
N THR A 11 -1.39 33.00 -4.68
CA THR A 11 -1.55 33.08 -3.23
C THR A 11 -2.66 32.14 -2.81
N PHE A 12 -2.50 31.52 -1.65
CA PHE A 12 -3.44 30.52 -1.13
C PHE A 12 -4.21 31.09 0.05
N THR A 13 -5.52 30.89 0.06
CA THR A 13 -6.37 31.12 1.23
C THR A 13 -6.69 29.78 1.88
N VAL A 14 -6.17 29.56 3.08
CA VAL A 14 -6.43 28.38 3.91
C VAL A 14 -7.65 28.69 4.79
N GLN A 15 -8.77 28.03 4.51
CA GLN A 15 -10.01 28.13 5.27
C GLN A 15 -9.98 27.17 6.45
N THR A 16 -10.24 27.65 7.64
CA THR A 16 -10.25 26.83 8.86
C THR A 16 -11.45 27.14 9.74
N THR A 17 -11.70 26.31 10.74
CA THR A 17 -12.71 26.55 11.78
C THR A 17 -12.38 27.74 12.69
N ALA A 18 -11.16 28.29 12.61
CA ALA A 18 -10.72 29.45 13.39
C ALA A 18 -10.60 30.75 12.54
N GLY A 19 -10.93 30.67 11.24
CA GLY A 19 -10.83 31.79 10.29
C GLY A 19 -10.03 31.44 9.04
N ASN A 20 -9.86 32.40 8.16
CA ASN A 20 -9.13 32.30 6.91
C ASN A 20 -7.73 32.87 7.07
N PHE A 21 -6.74 32.21 6.44
CA PHE A 21 -5.34 32.63 6.45
C PHE A 21 -4.81 32.68 5.02
N ASP A 22 -4.28 33.83 4.62
CA ASP A 22 -3.65 33.99 3.31
C ASP A 22 -2.15 33.74 3.40
N THR A 23 -1.61 33.02 2.42
CA THR A 23 -0.19 32.63 2.37
C THR A 23 0.29 32.48 0.92
N VAL A 24 1.58 32.62 0.70
CA VAL A 24 2.22 32.41 -0.61
C VAL A 24 2.62 30.96 -0.87
N SER A 25 2.62 30.12 0.18
CA SER A 25 2.94 28.70 0.06
C SER A 25 2.26 27.88 1.15
N VAL A 26 2.00 26.60 0.87
CA VAL A 26 1.39 25.66 1.81
C VAL A 26 2.22 24.38 1.85
N ILE A 27 2.57 23.92 3.05
CA ILE A 27 3.18 22.62 3.28
C ILE A 27 2.10 21.66 3.80
N LEU A 28 1.78 20.63 3.01
CA LEU A 28 0.82 19.60 3.38
C LEU A 28 1.52 18.49 4.16
N ALA A 29 1.42 18.52 5.48
CA ALA A 29 2.00 17.52 6.39
C ALA A 29 0.90 16.84 7.22
N THR A 30 -0.20 16.44 6.57
CA THR A 30 -1.40 15.89 7.22
C THR A 30 -1.28 14.41 7.62
N GLY A 31 -0.15 13.78 7.30
CA GLY A 31 0.05 12.34 7.46
C GLY A 31 -0.80 11.52 6.48
N GLY A 32 -0.61 10.21 6.51
CA GLY A 32 -1.42 9.25 5.77
C GLY A 32 -2.40 8.55 6.70
N LYS A 33 -3.60 8.26 6.24
CA LYS A 33 -4.49 7.34 6.92
C LYS A 33 -4.04 5.92 6.59
N ARG A 34 -3.28 5.28 7.48
CA ARG A 34 -2.93 3.87 7.33
C ARG A 34 -4.21 3.05 7.40
N SER A 35 -4.53 2.35 6.32
CA SER A 35 -5.62 1.40 6.30
C SER A 35 -5.03 0.01 6.47
N ALA A 36 -5.04 -0.52 7.68
CA ALA A 36 -4.72 -1.93 7.89
C ALA A 36 -5.92 -2.77 7.43
N PRO A 37 -5.75 -3.67 6.46
CA PRO A 37 -6.83 -4.56 6.06
C PRO A 37 -7.14 -5.53 7.19
N ASN A 38 -8.39 -5.98 7.25
CA ASN A 38 -8.79 -7.01 8.21
C ASN A 38 -8.38 -8.41 7.68
N ILE A 39 -7.08 -8.62 7.54
CA ILE A 39 -6.47 -9.88 7.14
C ILE A 39 -5.78 -10.47 8.39
N PRO A 40 -6.07 -11.71 8.78
CA PRO A 40 -5.37 -12.40 9.86
C PRO A 40 -3.86 -12.35 9.67
N GLY A 41 -3.10 -12.12 10.74
CA GLY A 41 -1.64 -12.00 10.72
C GLY A 41 -1.10 -10.59 10.47
N ILE A 42 -1.83 -9.68 9.81
CA ILE A 42 -1.32 -8.31 9.53
C ILE A 42 -0.88 -7.60 10.83
N ARG A 43 -1.72 -7.59 11.84
CA ARG A 43 -1.40 -6.91 13.12
C ARG A 43 -0.39 -7.68 13.97
N GLU A 44 -0.43 -9.01 13.90
CA GLU A 44 0.47 -9.87 14.66
C GLU A 44 1.93 -9.72 14.21
N PHE A 45 2.12 -9.60 12.89
CA PHE A 45 3.44 -9.46 12.28
C PHE A 45 3.85 -8.00 11.99
N GLU A 46 3.10 -7.00 12.50
CA GLU A 46 3.50 -5.60 12.38
C GLU A 46 4.85 -5.37 13.06
N GLY A 47 5.84 -4.88 12.30
CA GLY A 47 7.24 -4.78 12.74
C GLY A 47 8.00 -6.11 12.81
N LYS A 48 7.35 -7.22 12.44
CA LYS A 48 7.96 -8.56 12.37
C LYS A 48 7.84 -9.17 10.97
N GLY A 49 7.91 -8.33 9.96
CA GLY A 49 7.78 -8.71 8.55
C GLY A 49 6.62 -8.01 7.84
N VAL A 50 5.66 -7.42 8.54
CA VAL A 50 4.65 -6.52 7.96
C VAL A 50 5.10 -5.07 8.14
N SER A 51 5.13 -4.33 7.02
CA SER A 51 5.48 -2.91 6.95
C SER A 51 4.41 -2.11 6.17
N TYR A 52 4.43 -0.78 6.34
CA TYR A 52 3.56 0.17 5.63
C TYR A 52 4.36 1.24 4.86
N CYS A 53 5.67 1.07 4.71
CA CYS A 53 6.54 2.05 4.07
C CYS A 53 7.70 1.33 3.37
N ALA A 54 7.66 1.23 2.05
CA ALA A 54 8.74 0.62 1.28
C ALA A 54 10.06 1.37 1.45
N ILE A 55 10.06 2.68 1.29
CA ILE A 55 11.28 3.51 1.41
C ILE A 55 11.92 3.37 2.79
N CYS A 56 11.11 3.23 3.86
CA CYS A 56 11.62 3.10 5.23
C CYS A 56 12.33 1.76 5.46
N ASP A 57 11.74 0.68 4.95
CA ASP A 57 12.07 -0.68 5.39
C ASP A 57 12.69 -1.57 4.29
N ALA A 58 12.71 -1.14 3.02
CA ALA A 58 13.23 -1.93 1.89
C ALA A 58 14.63 -2.49 2.14
N PHE A 59 15.48 -1.72 2.83
CA PHE A 59 16.87 -2.13 3.10
C PHE A 59 16.96 -3.44 3.91
N PHE A 60 16.01 -3.71 4.80
CA PHE A 60 15.97 -4.94 5.61
C PHE A 60 15.61 -6.19 4.79
N TYR A 61 15.05 -5.98 3.58
CA TYR A 61 14.62 -7.04 2.66
C TYR A 61 15.52 -7.18 1.43
N ARG A 62 16.76 -6.71 1.52
CA ARG A 62 17.73 -6.86 0.43
C ARG A 62 17.92 -8.33 0.06
N ASN A 63 17.79 -8.63 -1.25
CA ASN A 63 17.88 -9.99 -1.81
C ASN A 63 16.88 -10.99 -1.20
N ARG A 64 15.72 -10.52 -0.77
CA ARG A 64 14.60 -11.31 -0.25
C ARG A 64 13.39 -11.19 -1.15
N ASP A 65 12.46 -12.11 -1.00
CA ASP A 65 11.19 -12.09 -1.72
C ASP A 65 10.15 -11.37 -0.88
N VAL A 66 9.47 -10.38 -1.47
CA VAL A 66 8.50 -9.57 -0.75
C VAL A 66 7.17 -9.47 -1.49
N ALA A 67 6.12 -9.26 -0.72
CA ALA A 67 4.77 -9.05 -1.19
C ALA A 67 4.32 -7.61 -0.91
N VAL A 68 3.55 -7.03 -1.83
CA VAL A 68 2.86 -5.75 -1.64
C VAL A 68 1.36 -6.00 -1.69
N ILE A 69 0.62 -5.61 -0.65
CA ILE A 69 -0.85 -5.72 -0.63
C ILE A 69 -1.46 -4.39 -1.05
N GLY A 70 -2.14 -4.39 -2.20
CA GLY A 70 -2.82 -3.21 -2.74
C GLY A 70 -3.19 -3.40 -4.20
N ASN A 71 -4.03 -2.51 -4.75
CA ASN A 71 -4.52 -2.63 -6.12
C ASN A 71 -4.45 -1.33 -6.93
N SER A 72 -3.86 -0.27 -6.38
CA SER A 72 -3.80 1.06 -6.98
C SER A 72 -2.38 1.46 -7.37
N ASP A 73 -2.22 2.60 -8.04
CA ASP A 73 -0.92 3.19 -8.36
C ASP A 73 -0.01 3.39 -7.16
N PHE A 74 -0.57 3.57 -5.96
CA PHE A 74 0.23 3.63 -4.74
C PHE A 74 0.90 2.28 -4.45
N ALA A 75 0.18 1.16 -4.61
CA ALA A 75 0.77 -0.17 -4.46
C ALA A 75 1.83 -0.45 -5.54
N LEU A 76 1.59 0.01 -6.76
CA LEU A 76 2.57 -0.10 -7.84
C LEU A 76 3.85 0.69 -7.53
N HIS A 77 3.71 1.92 -7.04
CA HIS A 77 4.85 2.76 -6.65
C HIS A 77 5.69 2.11 -5.54
N GLU A 78 5.05 1.65 -4.46
CA GLU A 78 5.73 0.95 -3.37
C GLU A 78 6.45 -0.31 -3.87
N ALA A 79 5.83 -1.06 -4.79
CA ALA A 79 6.43 -2.26 -5.37
C ALA A 79 7.65 -1.95 -6.27
N GLU A 80 7.62 -0.85 -7.01
CA GLU A 80 8.76 -0.39 -7.82
C GLU A 80 9.96 0.03 -6.96
N GLU A 81 9.72 0.71 -5.84
CA GLU A 81 10.77 1.05 -4.88
C GLU A 81 11.43 -0.20 -4.29
N LEU A 82 10.62 -1.19 -3.90
CA LEU A 82 11.11 -2.47 -3.37
C LEU A 82 11.92 -3.25 -4.40
N ARG A 83 11.49 -3.27 -5.67
CA ARG A 83 12.14 -4.02 -6.75
C ARG A 83 13.61 -3.66 -6.95
N ASN A 84 14.00 -2.45 -6.62
CA ASN A 84 15.40 -1.99 -6.76
C ASN A 84 16.35 -2.64 -5.73
N VAL A 85 15.80 -3.27 -4.70
CA VAL A 85 16.58 -3.75 -3.54
C VAL A 85 16.36 -5.24 -3.27
N THR A 86 15.16 -5.76 -3.54
CA THR A 86 14.72 -7.12 -3.24
C THR A 86 15.01 -8.10 -4.38
N SER A 87 14.94 -9.42 -4.13
CA SER A 87 15.05 -10.46 -5.18
C SER A 87 13.82 -10.49 -6.07
N SER A 88 12.65 -10.48 -5.47
CA SER A 88 11.38 -10.42 -6.18
C SER A 88 10.33 -9.61 -5.42
N VAL A 89 9.39 -9.05 -6.19
CA VAL A 89 8.22 -8.35 -5.67
C VAL A 89 6.98 -8.86 -6.39
N THR A 90 5.95 -9.21 -5.64
CA THR A 90 4.63 -9.55 -6.18
C THR A 90 3.57 -8.68 -5.52
N ILE A 91 2.68 -8.08 -6.33
CA ILE A 91 1.52 -7.34 -5.84
C ILE A 91 0.36 -8.31 -5.64
N TYR A 92 -0.29 -8.24 -4.48
CA TYR A 92 -1.48 -9.01 -4.12
C TYR A 92 -2.65 -8.06 -3.96
N THR A 93 -3.66 -8.17 -4.83
CA THR A 93 -4.80 -7.23 -4.82
C THR A 93 -5.90 -7.62 -3.84
N ASN A 94 -5.76 -8.77 -3.19
CA ASN A 94 -6.72 -9.29 -2.21
C ASN A 94 -8.15 -9.39 -2.75
N GLY A 95 -8.32 -10.00 -3.91
CA GLY A 95 -9.61 -10.22 -4.56
C GLY A 95 -10.18 -8.99 -5.27
N ARG A 96 -9.41 -7.90 -5.41
CA ARG A 96 -9.83 -6.69 -6.12
C ARG A 96 -9.25 -6.65 -7.52
N GLU A 97 -9.94 -5.98 -8.44
CA GLU A 97 -9.38 -5.69 -9.75
C GLU A 97 -8.21 -4.71 -9.61
N PRO A 98 -7.13 -4.93 -10.37
CA PRO A 98 -6.02 -3.97 -10.43
C PRO A 98 -6.47 -2.64 -11.05
N GLU A 99 -6.11 -1.54 -10.41
CA GLU A 99 -6.41 -0.16 -10.82
C GLU A 99 -5.08 0.60 -11.08
N PHE A 100 -4.24 0.08 -11.99
CA PHE A 100 -2.97 0.69 -12.36
C PHE A 100 -3.15 1.58 -13.59
N SER A 101 -2.65 2.82 -13.53
CA SER A 101 -2.75 3.80 -14.62
C SER A 101 -1.79 3.50 -15.79
N ARG A 102 -0.85 2.58 -15.62
CA ARG A 102 0.20 2.25 -16.59
C ARG A 102 0.57 0.77 -16.58
N GLU A 103 1.13 0.29 -17.69
CA GLU A 103 1.74 -1.04 -17.76
C GLU A 103 3.01 -1.12 -16.89
N HIS A 104 3.28 -2.30 -16.34
CA HIS A 104 4.42 -2.57 -15.48
C HIS A 104 4.85 -4.05 -15.55
N PRO A 105 6.13 -4.37 -15.29
CA PRO A 105 6.65 -5.74 -15.33
C PRO A 105 6.53 -6.49 -14.00
N ILE A 106 5.83 -5.96 -12.99
CA ILE A 106 5.69 -6.55 -11.67
C ILE A 106 4.59 -7.61 -11.71
N ALA A 107 4.83 -8.78 -11.13
CA ALA A 107 3.84 -9.84 -11.01
C ALA A 107 2.65 -9.41 -10.14
N VAL A 108 1.44 -9.76 -10.57
CA VAL A 108 0.20 -9.46 -9.85
C VAL A 108 -0.58 -10.74 -9.58
N ASN A 109 -0.97 -10.94 -8.34
CA ASN A 109 -1.86 -12.00 -7.91
C ASN A 109 -3.17 -11.39 -7.42
N THR A 110 -4.28 -11.76 -8.07
CA THR A 110 -5.61 -11.21 -7.78
C THR A 110 -6.44 -12.06 -6.82
N MET A 111 -5.91 -13.19 -6.37
CA MET A 111 -6.62 -14.06 -5.42
C MET A 111 -6.84 -13.35 -4.08
N LYS A 112 -7.89 -13.76 -3.37
CA LYS A 112 -8.18 -13.22 -2.04
C LYS A 112 -7.25 -13.83 -1.01
N ILE A 113 -6.74 -12.99 -0.11
CA ILE A 113 -5.82 -13.38 0.96
C ILE A 113 -6.62 -13.92 2.14
N GLN A 114 -6.30 -15.14 2.57
CA GLN A 114 -6.86 -15.75 3.77
C GLN A 114 -6.12 -15.29 5.03
N ALA A 115 -4.78 -15.30 4.99
CA ALA A 115 -3.94 -14.92 6.13
C ALA A 115 -2.51 -14.58 5.70
N ILE A 116 -1.82 -13.82 6.55
CA ILE A 116 -0.36 -13.72 6.58
C ILE A 116 0.12 -14.71 7.63
N GLU A 117 1.08 -15.55 7.27
CA GLU A 117 1.57 -16.63 8.13
C GLU A 117 3.06 -16.48 8.41
N GLY A 118 3.49 -17.04 9.54
CA GLY A 118 4.87 -17.06 9.97
C GLY A 118 5.05 -17.68 11.34
N GLY A 119 6.30 -17.64 11.81
CA GLY A 119 6.67 -17.99 13.19
C GLY A 119 6.96 -16.73 13.99
N ASP A 120 8.23 -16.45 14.26
CA ASP A 120 8.66 -15.19 14.89
C ASP A 120 8.53 -13.99 13.93
N THR A 121 8.65 -14.26 12.63
CA THR A 121 8.50 -13.29 11.53
C THR A 121 7.62 -13.87 10.42
N VAL A 122 7.19 -13.02 9.49
CA VAL A 122 6.46 -13.44 8.28
C VAL A 122 7.25 -14.51 7.52
N SER A 123 6.56 -15.53 7.03
CA SER A 123 7.09 -16.54 6.12
C SER A 123 6.33 -16.62 4.79
N GLY A 124 5.14 -16.04 4.70
CA GLY A 124 4.37 -16.00 3.45
C GLY A 124 2.91 -15.62 3.62
N ILE A 125 2.20 -15.76 2.52
CA ILE A 125 0.79 -15.41 2.36
C ILE A 125 0.00 -16.66 2.01
N ARG A 126 -1.06 -16.93 2.75
CA ARG A 126 -2.06 -17.95 2.41
C ARG A 126 -3.22 -17.33 1.67
N MET A 127 -3.59 -17.93 0.55
CA MET A 127 -4.74 -17.49 -0.26
C MET A 127 -5.99 -18.31 0.05
N GLU A 128 -7.17 -17.72 -0.14
CA GLU A 128 -8.43 -18.45 -0.11
C GLU A 128 -8.48 -19.43 -1.28
N HIS A 129 -8.95 -20.67 -1.02
CA HIS A 129 -9.25 -21.61 -2.09
C HIS A 129 -10.51 -21.16 -2.82
N ASP A 130 -10.44 -21.04 -4.14
CA ASP A 130 -11.63 -20.92 -4.95
C ASP A 130 -12.31 -22.30 -5.06
N VAL A 131 -13.39 -22.50 -4.31
CA VAL A 131 -14.15 -23.75 -4.26
C VAL A 131 -14.77 -24.09 -5.64
N ALA A 132 -14.86 -23.11 -6.54
CA ALA A 132 -15.40 -23.31 -7.89
C ALA A 132 -14.40 -23.94 -8.88
N SER A 133 -13.12 -24.02 -8.53
CA SER A 133 -12.04 -24.57 -9.38
C SER A 133 -11.52 -25.92 -8.89
N MET A 134 -12.40 -26.80 -8.38
CA MET A 134 -12.06 -28.10 -7.79
C MET A 134 -11.44 -29.15 -8.74
N GLU A 135 -11.02 -28.78 -9.95
CA GLU A 135 -10.35 -29.72 -10.87
C GLU A 135 -8.83 -29.83 -10.70
N ASN A 136 -8.22 -29.05 -9.79
CA ASN A 136 -6.79 -29.16 -9.50
C ASN A 136 -6.55 -29.04 -7.98
N GLU A 137 -6.50 -30.17 -7.28
CA GLU A 137 -6.20 -30.28 -5.85
C GLU A 137 -4.77 -29.81 -5.45
N ASP A 138 -3.90 -29.47 -6.41
CA ASP A 138 -2.49 -29.10 -6.21
C ASP A 138 -2.17 -27.60 -6.39
N ARG A 139 -3.16 -26.69 -6.40
CA ARG A 139 -2.80 -25.27 -6.41
C ARG A 139 -2.28 -24.87 -5.04
N GLU A 140 -0.99 -24.59 -4.99
CA GLU A 140 -0.31 -24.01 -3.84
C GLU A 140 -1.11 -22.81 -3.33
N SER A 141 -1.73 -22.97 -2.16
CA SER A 141 -2.45 -21.87 -1.50
C SER A 141 -1.53 -21.01 -0.65
N PHE A 142 -0.25 -21.38 -0.54
CA PHE A 142 0.76 -20.67 0.22
C PHE A 142 1.85 -20.11 -0.69
N TYR A 143 2.09 -18.83 -0.60
CA TYR A 143 3.10 -18.09 -1.36
C TYR A 143 4.18 -17.59 -0.40
N PRO A 144 5.41 -18.11 -0.47
CA PRO A 144 6.51 -17.66 0.39
C PRO A 144 6.80 -16.18 0.19
N ALA A 145 7.04 -15.46 1.29
CA ALA A 145 7.51 -14.10 1.30
C ALA A 145 8.18 -13.79 2.63
N ASP A 146 9.33 -13.13 2.59
CA ASP A 146 10.08 -12.71 3.78
C ASP A 146 9.50 -11.43 4.41
N GLY A 147 8.72 -10.69 3.63
CA GLY A 147 8.08 -9.46 4.08
C GLY A 147 6.82 -9.13 3.29
N VAL A 148 5.91 -8.42 3.96
CA VAL A 148 4.63 -7.97 3.41
C VAL A 148 4.50 -6.47 3.63
N PHE A 149 4.36 -5.71 2.54
CA PHE A 149 4.16 -4.27 2.54
C PHE A 149 2.70 -3.95 2.26
N VAL A 150 2.05 -3.26 3.19
CA VAL A 150 0.62 -2.90 3.05
C VAL A 150 0.51 -1.52 2.44
N ALA A 151 0.13 -1.47 1.17
CA ALA A 151 -0.02 -0.27 0.34
C ALA A 151 -1.51 -0.02 0.00
N LEU A 152 -2.34 0.07 1.02
CA LEU A 152 -3.77 0.35 0.89
C LEU A 152 -4.06 1.80 1.27
N GLY A 153 -4.79 2.49 0.41
CA GLY A 153 -5.21 3.87 0.62
C GLY A 153 -4.45 4.86 -0.24
N THR A 154 -4.86 6.12 -0.15
CA THR A 154 -4.15 7.27 -0.70
C THR A 154 -3.33 7.92 0.42
N ALA A 155 -2.15 8.44 0.13
CA ALA A 155 -1.49 9.36 1.05
C ALA A 155 -2.46 10.53 1.31
N GLY A 156 -2.83 10.78 2.57
CA GLY A 156 -3.87 11.76 2.91
C GLY A 156 -3.59 13.19 2.40
N SER A 157 -2.31 13.53 2.20
CA SER A 157 -1.88 14.78 1.56
C SER A 157 -2.15 14.81 0.04
N THR A 158 -2.13 13.67 -0.64
CA THR A 158 -2.34 13.57 -2.09
C THR A 158 -3.76 13.96 -2.48
N GLU A 159 -4.76 13.60 -1.68
CA GLU A 159 -6.16 13.97 -1.95
C GLU A 159 -6.36 15.49 -1.87
N ILE A 160 -5.78 16.15 -0.87
CA ILE A 160 -5.83 17.61 -0.74
C ILE A 160 -5.07 18.29 -1.88
N ALA A 161 -3.90 17.75 -2.25
CA ALA A 161 -3.09 18.27 -3.36
C ALA A 161 -3.85 18.18 -4.70
N ARG A 162 -4.50 17.05 -4.99
CA ARG A 162 -5.34 16.88 -6.20
C ARG A 162 -6.51 17.86 -6.25
N GLN A 163 -7.18 18.11 -5.13
CA GLN A 163 -8.27 19.11 -5.04
C GLN A 163 -7.77 20.52 -5.34
N MET A 164 -6.48 20.79 -5.10
CA MET A 164 -5.83 22.07 -5.43
C MET A 164 -5.27 22.11 -6.87
N GLY A 165 -5.44 21.04 -7.67
CA GLY A 165 -4.92 20.94 -9.03
C GLY A 165 -3.40 20.70 -9.12
N ALA A 166 -2.77 20.20 -8.06
CA ALA A 166 -1.39 19.74 -8.11
C ALA A 166 -1.33 18.35 -8.77
N GLU A 167 -0.46 18.20 -9.77
CA GLU A 167 -0.15 16.95 -10.48
C GLU A 167 1.03 16.23 -9.81
#